data_98951a0c0402c65b48cea2643103af8c
#
_entry.id   98951a0c0402c65b48cea2643103af8c
#
_cell.length_a   1.000
_cell.length_b   1.000
_cell.length_c   1.000
_cell.angle_alpha   90.00
_cell.angle_beta   90.00
_cell.angle_gamma   90.00
#
_symmetry.space_group_name_H-M   'P 1'
#
loop_
_entity.id
_entity.type
_entity.pdbx_description
1 polymer ?
#
loop_
_entity_poly.entity_id
_entity_poly.type
_entity_poly.pdbx_seq_one_letter_code
_entity_poly.pdbx_strand_id
1 'polypeptide(L)'
;MLFRSKNSGTSATEFVRILREKNIPVHYETRLKEITPDKVVAENVATGETVEFPCDTVLLAMGMAPRKATVAALRHCAPETNVYMVGDCVRAATISEAVNEAFRVCLHI
;
A
#
# COMPACT_ATOMS: atom_id res chain seq x y z
N MET A 1 1.59 15.98 -8.00
CA MET A 1 2.25 15.91 -6.68
C MET A 1 2.26 14.47 -6.19
N LEU A 2 3.32 14.02 -5.57
CA LEU A 2 3.47 12.66 -5.08
C LEU A 2 4.01 12.65 -3.64
N PHE A 3 3.37 11.89 -2.76
CA PHE A 3 3.88 11.60 -1.41
C PHE A 3 4.50 10.21 -1.41
N ARG A 4 5.70 10.04 -0.85
CA ARG A 4 6.44 8.78 -0.92
C ARG A 4 7.24 8.48 0.35
N SER A 5 7.30 7.20 0.73
CA SER A 5 8.27 6.71 1.71
C SER A 5 9.65 6.47 1.07
N LYS A 6 10.72 6.50 1.89
CA LYS A 6 12.12 6.42 1.41
C LYS A 6 12.53 5.07 0.79
N ASN A 7 11.79 3.99 1.05
CA ASN A 7 12.17 2.64 0.61
C ASN A 7 11.68 2.33 -0.81
N SER A 8 12.59 2.33 -1.76
CA SER A 8 12.29 2.00 -3.15
C SER A 8 13.41 1.16 -3.78
N GLY A 9 13.04 0.03 -4.37
CA GLY A 9 13.94 -0.81 -5.14
C GLY A 9 14.42 -0.19 -6.47
N THR A 10 15.14 -0.95 -7.27
CA THR A 10 15.81 -0.55 -8.52
C THR A 10 14.90 0.16 -9.55
N SER A 11 13.61 -0.21 -9.61
CA SER A 11 12.61 0.47 -10.47
C SER A 11 12.33 1.93 -10.07
N ALA A 12 12.77 2.34 -8.89
CA ALA A 12 12.55 3.69 -8.38
C ALA A 12 13.41 4.73 -9.07
N THR A 13 14.58 4.38 -9.57
CA THR A 13 15.50 5.34 -10.20
C THR A 13 14.89 5.91 -11.48
N GLU A 14 14.32 5.05 -12.32
CA GLU A 14 13.65 5.49 -13.55
C GLU A 14 12.40 6.31 -13.25
N PHE A 15 11.63 5.90 -12.27
CA PHE A 15 10.45 6.65 -11.84
C PHE A 15 10.80 8.05 -11.33
N VAL A 16 11.85 8.19 -10.51
CA VAL A 16 12.35 9.49 -10.04
C VAL A 16 12.83 10.35 -11.22
N ARG A 17 13.48 9.75 -12.22
CA ARG A 17 13.89 10.46 -13.44
C ARG A 17 12.67 11.06 -14.16
N ILE A 18 11.62 10.26 -14.39
CA ILE A 18 10.38 10.71 -15.03
C ILE A 18 9.71 11.84 -14.25
N LEU A 19 9.64 11.73 -12.91
CA LEU A 19 9.06 12.77 -12.07
C LEU A 19 9.80 14.10 -12.21
N ARG A 20 11.13 14.06 -12.26
CA ARG A 20 11.98 15.25 -12.46
C ARG A 20 11.78 15.86 -13.84
N GLU A 21 11.78 15.05 -14.92
CA GLU A 21 11.56 15.49 -16.28
C GLU A 21 10.18 16.13 -16.48
N LYS A 22 9.17 15.62 -15.79
CA LYS A 22 7.79 16.16 -15.81
C LYS A 22 7.57 17.28 -14.78
N ASN A 23 8.59 17.70 -14.05
CA ASN A 23 8.50 18.69 -12.97
C ASN A 23 7.38 18.39 -11.95
N ILE A 24 7.20 17.10 -11.61
CA ILE A 24 6.22 16.69 -10.61
C ILE A 24 6.88 16.77 -9.22
N PRO A 25 6.41 17.66 -8.34
CA PRO A 25 6.99 17.80 -7.00
C PRO A 25 6.73 16.53 -6.16
N VAL A 26 7.76 16.10 -5.46
CA VAL A 26 7.70 14.93 -4.56
C VAL A 26 7.95 15.40 -3.14
N HIS A 27 7.01 15.10 -2.24
CA HIS A 27 7.10 15.42 -0.82
C HIS A 27 7.44 14.15 -0.04
N TYR A 28 8.57 14.14 0.64
CA TYR A 28 9.00 13.08 1.54
C TYR A 28 8.58 13.41 2.97
N GLU A 29 8.52 12.38 3.82
CA GLU A 29 8.18 12.55 5.25
C GLU A 29 6.85 13.30 5.45
N THR A 30 5.93 13.13 4.50
CA THR A 30 4.65 13.83 4.48
C THR A 30 3.53 12.80 4.54
N ARG A 31 2.69 12.90 5.56
CA ARG A 31 1.55 12.03 5.80
C ARG A 31 0.26 12.71 5.38
N LEU A 32 -0.56 12.01 4.59
CA LEU A 32 -1.93 12.43 4.30
C LEU A 32 -2.73 12.51 5.61
N LYS A 33 -3.40 13.63 5.85
CA LYS A 33 -4.26 13.88 6.99
C LYS A 33 -5.73 13.90 6.60
N GLU A 34 -6.07 14.64 5.56
CA GLU A 34 -7.44 14.82 5.10
C GLU A 34 -7.48 15.09 3.60
N ILE A 35 -8.55 14.66 2.95
CA ILE A 35 -8.88 15.00 1.56
C ILE A 35 -10.19 15.76 1.58
N THR A 36 -10.19 16.99 1.09
CA THR A 36 -11.36 17.81 0.89
C THR A 36 -11.71 17.90 -0.62
N PRO A 37 -12.84 18.44 -1.03
CA PRO A 37 -13.21 18.53 -2.43
C PRO A 37 -12.24 19.32 -3.32
N ASP A 38 -11.49 20.24 -2.74
CA ASP A 38 -10.64 21.22 -3.45
C ASP A 38 -9.14 21.10 -3.12
N LYS A 39 -8.80 20.34 -2.09
CA LYS A 39 -7.40 20.23 -1.62
C LYS A 39 -7.11 18.96 -0.84
N VAL A 40 -5.83 18.65 -0.75
CA VAL A 40 -5.27 17.65 0.18
C VAL A 40 -4.60 18.38 1.33
N VAL A 41 -4.91 17.98 2.55
CA VAL A 41 -4.23 18.42 3.77
C VAL A 41 -3.24 17.33 4.18
N ALA A 42 -1.99 17.69 4.33
CA ALA A 42 -0.92 16.78 4.71
C ALA A 42 -0.10 17.36 5.86
N GLU A 43 0.57 16.50 6.60
CA GLU A 43 1.40 16.85 7.73
C GLU A 43 2.83 16.38 7.47
N ASN A 44 3.79 17.26 7.65
CA ASN A 44 5.20 16.87 7.68
C ASN A 44 5.47 16.10 8.98
N VAL A 45 5.88 14.84 8.87
CA VAL A 45 6.06 13.94 10.03
C VAL A 45 7.24 14.36 10.91
N ALA A 46 8.23 15.08 10.35
CA ALA A 46 9.39 15.53 11.08
C ALA A 46 9.15 16.82 11.87
N THR A 47 8.41 17.77 11.29
CA THR A 47 8.16 19.09 11.90
C THR A 47 6.79 19.22 12.56
N GLY A 48 5.82 18.38 12.20
CA GLY A 48 4.42 18.48 12.61
C GLY A 48 3.64 19.58 11.89
N GLU A 49 4.26 20.27 10.93
CA GLU A 49 3.61 21.33 10.17
C GLU A 49 2.56 20.78 9.22
N THR A 50 1.41 21.43 9.17
CA THR A 50 0.34 21.10 8.22
C THR A 50 0.53 21.92 6.95
N VAL A 51 0.50 21.24 5.79
CA VAL A 51 0.62 21.85 4.47
C VAL A 51 -0.59 21.47 3.63
N GLU A 52 -1.14 22.44 2.92
CA GLU A 52 -2.29 22.25 2.04
C GLU A 52 -1.86 22.27 0.57
N PHE A 53 -2.44 21.36 -0.22
CA PHE A 53 -2.16 21.23 -1.64
C PHE A 53 -3.46 21.29 -2.44
N PRO A 54 -3.74 22.39 -3.14
CA PRO A 54 -4.89 22.49 -4.03
C PRO A 54 -4.84 21.41 -5.12
N CYS A 55 -5.95 20.71 -5.34
CA CYS A 55 -6.04 19.66 -6.36
C CYS A 55 -7.50 19.31 -6.66
N ASP A 56 -7.76 18.89 -7.91
CA ASP A 56 -9.07 18.42 -8.37
C ASP A 56 -9.21 16.91 -8.28
N THR A 57 -8.11 16.19 -8.28
CA THR A 57 -8.09 14.72 -8.30
C THR A 57 -7.00 14.18 -7.40
N VAL A 58 -7.33 13.18 -6.60
CA VAL A 58 -6.39 12.48 -5.72
C VAL A 58 -6.34 11.01 -6.06
N LEU A 59 -5.14 10.50 -6.34
CA LEU A 59 -4.89 9.07 -6.53
C LEU A 59 -4.24 8.49 -5.27
N LEU A 60 -4.89 7.51 -4.66
CA LEU A 60 -4.40 6.82 -3.49
C LEU A 60 -3.67 5.53 -3.89
N ALA A 61 -2.38 5.46 -3.57
CA ALA A 61 -1.54 4.28 -3.75
C ALA A 61 -0.83 3.94 -2.43
N MET A 62 -1.62 3.72 -1.37
CA MET A 62 -1.15 3.58 0.02
C MET A 62 -0.88 2.13 0.44
N GLY A 63 -0.78 1.20 -0.52
CA GLY A 63 -0.62 -0.22 -0.26
C GLY A 63 -1.95 -0.93 -0.02
N MET A 64 -1.86 -2.15 0.47
CA MET A 64 -3.00 -3.05 0.70
C MET A 64 -2.98 -3.57 2.13
N ALA A 65 -4.15 -3.90 2.65
CA ALA A 65 -4.32 -4.53 3.96
C ALA A 65 -5.19 -5.78 3.86
N PRO A 66 -4.89 -6.85 4.60
CA PRO A 66 -5.71 -8.06 4.63
C PRO A 66 -7.12 -7.77 5.16
N ARG A 67 -8.14 -8.32 4.50
CA ARG A 67 -9.53 -8.27 4.98
C ARG A 67 -9.78 -9.33 6.05
N LYS A 68 -9.21 -9.15 7.23
CA LYS A 68 -9.22 -10.14 8.32
C LYS A 68 -10.62 -10.64 8.70
N ALA A 69 -11.61 -9.77 8.74
CA ALA A 69 -13.00 -10.15 9.06
C ALA A 69 -13.59 -11.10 8.02
N THR A 70 -13.40 -10.81 6.73
CA THR A 70 -13.84 -11.67 5.63
C THR A 70 -13.15 -13.03 5.67
N VAL A 71 -11.84 -13.05 5.92
CA VAL A 71 -11.06 -14.29 6.03
C VAL A 71 -11.54 -15.14 7.21
N ALA A 72 -11.80 -14.53 8.36
CA ALA A 72 -12.35 -15.22 9.53
C ALA A 72 -13.73 -15.83 9.23
N ALA A 73 -14.62 -15.07 8.58
CA ALA A 73 -15.94 -15.58 8.18
C ALA A 73 -15.83 -16.78 7.24
N LEU A 74 -14.97 -16.72 6.22
CA LEU A 74 -14.76 -17.83 5.28
C LEU A 74 -14.22 -19.10 5.96
N ARG A 75 -13.35 -18.97 6.96
CA ARG A 75 -12.87 -20.12 7.74
C ARG A 75 -14.00 -20.84 8.48
N HIS A 76 -15.01 -20.12 8.93
CA HIS A 76 -16.16 -20.71 9.64
C HIS A 76 -17.18 -21.35 8.70
N CYS A 77 -17.13 -21.07 7.39
CA CYS A 77 -18.07 -21.66 6.43
C CYS A 77 -17.81 -23.16 6.18
N ALA A 78 -16.62 -23.67 6.48
CA ALA A 78 -16.24 -25.05 6.22
C ALA A 78 -15.52 -25.68 7.43
N PRO A 79 -16.21 -25.89 8.57
CA PRO A 79 -15.58 -26.33 9.82
C PRO A 79 -15.00 -27.74 9.74
N GLU A 80 -15.50 -28.59 8.85
CA GLU A 80 -15.06 -29.97 8.65
C GLU A 80 -13.86 -30.10 7.70
N THR A 81 -13.38 -28.98 7.12
CA THR A 81 -12.30 -28.96 6.13
C THR A 81 -11.07 -28.22 6.65
N ASN A 82 -9.90 -28.66 6.22
CA ASN A 82 -8.65 -27.93 6.45
C ASN A 82 -8.63 -26.69 5.57
N VAL A 83 -8.68 -25.51 6.18
CA VAL A 83 -8.61 -24.22 5.49
C VAL A 83 -7.24 -23.60 5.68
N TYR A 84 -6.51 -23.44 4.60
CA TYR A 84 -5.20 -22.82 4.58
C TYR A 84 -5.30 -21.39 4.04
N MET A 85 -4.62 -20.46 4.72
CA MET A 85 -4.57 -19.07 4.31
C MET A 85 -3.18 -18.75 3.76
N VAL A 86 -3.13 -18.16 2.57
CA VAL A 86 -1.87 -17.83 1.88
C VAL A 86 -1.96 -16.47 1.20
N GLY A 87 -0.82 -15.81 1.00
CA GLY A 87 -0.72 -14.55 0.29
C GLY A 87 -1.35 -13.36 1.03
N ASP A 88 -1.92 -12.45 0.29
CA ASP A 88 -2.39 -11.15 0.79
C ASP A 88 -3.52 -11.24 1.83
N CYS A 89 -4.21 -12.35 1.93
CA CYS A 89 -5.21 -12.55 3.00
C CYS A 89 -4.57 -12.71 4.39
N VAL A 90 -3.30 -13.11 4.45
CA VAL A 90 -2.50 -13.20 5.68
C VAL A 90 -1.74 -11.90 5.90
N ARG A 91 -0.98 -11.50 4.88
CA ARG A 91 -0.13 -10.31 4.90
C ARG A 91 0.07 -9.81 3.47
N ALA A 92 -0.31 -8.57 3.21
CA ALA A 92 -0.06 -7.97 1.91
C ALA A 92 1.45 -7.91 1.63
N ALA A 93 1.86 -8.50 0.50
CA ALA A 93 3.26 -8.69 0.15
C ALA A 93 3.45 -8.69 -1.38
N THR A 94 4.45 -9.42 -1.88
CA THR A 94 4.70 -9.56 -3.32
C THR A 94 4.00 -10.79 -3.89
N ILE A 95 3.78 -10.79 -5.21
CA ILE A 95 3.28 -11.98 -5.93
C ILE A 95 4.18 -13.19 -5.68
N SER A 96 5.50 -13.00 -5.66
CA SER A 96 6.47 -14.07 -5.40
C SER A 96 6.29 -14.69 -4.00
N GLU A 97 6.03 -13.87 -2.97
CA GLU A 97 5.76 -14.36 -1.62
C GLU A 97 4.46 -15.17 -1.58
N ALA A 98 3.38 -14.69 -2.21
CA ALA A 98 2.11 -15.39 -2.26
C ALA A 98 2.23 -16.77 -2.95
N VAL A 99 2.95 -16.85 -4.06
CA VAL A 99 3.23 -18.10 -4.79
C VAL A 99 4.07 -19.07 -3.94
N ASN A 100 5.12 -18.57 -3.28
CA ASN A 100 5.96 -19.41 -2.43
C ASN A 100 5.20 -19.94 -1.19
N GLU A 101 4.34 -19.13 -0.57
CA GLU A 101 3.49 -19.57 0.53
C GLU A 101 2.52 -20.67 0.08
N ALA A 102 1.84 -20.47 -1.06
CA ALA A 102 0.95 -21.48 -1.62
C ALA A 102 1.69 -22.81 -1.91
N PHE A 103 2.86 -22.73 -2.54
CA PHE A 103 3.69 -23.89 -2.82
C PHE A 103 4.07 -24.65 -1.54
N ARG A 104 4.51 -23.95 -0.49
CA ARG A 104 4.86 -24.58 0.79
C ARG A 104 3.66 -25.28 1.42
N VAL A 105 2.48 -24.68 1.39
CA VAL A 105 1.27 -25.30 1.92
C VAL A 105 0.95 -26.58 1.15
N CYS A 106 0.99 -26.54 -0.19
CA CYS A 106 0.71 -27.71 -1.03
C CYS A 106 1.68 -28.88 -0.81
N LEU A 107 2.90 -28.64 -0.33
CA LEU A 107 3.83 -29.71 0.03
C LEU A 107 3.49 -30.46 1.33
N HIS A 108 2.56 -29.92 2.14
CA HIS A 108 2.20 -30.45 3.45
C HIS A 108 0.74 -30.93 3.55
N ILE A 109 0.04 -30.95 2.43
CA ILE A 109 -1.32 -31.49 2.26
C ILE A 109 -1.24 -32.93 1.61
#